data_1dae7879565ba19183804c404e1b972b
#
_entry.id   1dae7879565ba19183804c404e1b972b
#
_cell.length_a   1.000
_cell.length_b   1.000
_cell.length_c   1.000
_cell.angle_alpha   90.00
_cell.angle_beta   90.00
_cell.angle_gamma   90.00
#
_symmetry.space_group_name_H-M   'P 1'
#
loop_
_entity.id
_entity.type
_entity.pdbx_description
1 polymer ?
#
loop_
_entity_poly.entity_id
_entity_poly.type
_entity_poly.pdbx_seq_one_letter_code
_entity_poly.pdbx_strand_id
1 'polypeptide(L)'
;MNKIGYILLLCLFIVINTNAQYKFGGTNAVGLDSNAKLIEFLSAETYNVKKMDSMDFLILVGHVNIKQGKTLLYGDSIILNTTLNTLEGFGNIHINDADSVHTYSDYLKYNGNTKKAILRKKV
;
A
#
# COMPACT_ATOMS: atom_id res chain seq x y z
N MET A 1 -9.37 29.28 36.17
CA MET A 1 -8.35 28.65 36.39
C MET A 1 -8.44 27.30 35.98
N ASN A 2 -9.24 26.55 36.42
CA ASN A 2 -9.28 25.19 36.10
C ASN A 2 -9.57 24.96 34.64
N LYS A 3 -10.13 25.92 33.99
CA LYS A 3 -10.48 25.70 32.64
C LYS A 3 -9.31 25.46 31.75
N ILE A 4 -8.20 26.05 32.12
CA ILE A 4 -7.01 25.87 31.32
C ILE A 4 -6.57 24.42 31.35
N GLY A 5 -6.75 23.81 32.50
CA GLY A 5 -6.37 22.42 32.64
C GLY A 5 -7.21 21.51 31.78
N TYR A 6 -8.46 21.87 31.61
CA TYR A 6 -9.32 21.05 30.81
C TYR A 6 -8.95 21.17 29.34
N ILE A 7 -8.58 22.34 28.93
CA ILE A 7 -8.22 22.52 27.55
C ILE A 7 -6.98 21.72 27.22
N LEU A 8 -6.03 21.71 28.13
CA LEU A 8 -4.84 20.99 27.90
C LEU A 8 -5.13 19.49 27.84
N LEU A 9 -6.04 19.04 28.64
CA LEU A 9 -6.37 17.65 28.65
C LEU A 9 -7.03 17.28 27.34
N LEU A 10 -7.81 18.19 26.81
CA LEU A 10 -8.48 17.91 25.59
C LEU A 10 -7.48 17.79 24.46
N CYS A 11 -6.49 18.63 24.45
CA CYS A 11 -5.49 18.53 23.41
C CYS A 11 -4.76 17.21 23.47
N LEU A 12 -4.61 16.70 24.65
CA LEU A 12 -3.91 15.46 24.79
C LEU A 12 -4.71 14.34 24.17
N PHE A 13 -5.99 14.41 24.24
CA PHE A 13 -6.78 13.39 23.66
C PHE A 13 -6.63 13.36 22.16
N ILE A 14 -6.58 14.50 21.57
CA ILE A 14 -6.47 14.57 20.14
C ILE A 14 -5.21 13.90 19.66
N VAL A 15 -4.15 14.08 20.43
CA VAL A 15 -2.89 13.48 20.02
C VAL A 15 -2.98 11.98 20.08
N ILE A 16 -3.67 11.46 21.04
CA ILE A 16 -3.77 10.03 21.17
C ILE A 16 -4.55 9.46 20.02
N ASN A 17 -5.55 10.18 19.61
CA ASN A 17 -6.35 9.66 18.53
C ASN A 17 -5.58 9.55 17.25
N THR A 18 -4.72 10.51 17.00
CA THR A 18 -4.02 10.41 15.76
C THR A 18 -3.14 9.23 15.72
N ASN A 19 -2.66 8.79 16.83
CA ASN A 19 -1.77 7.68 16.76
C ASN A 19 -2.47 6.44 16.34
N ALA A 20 -3.72 6.38 16.62
CA ALA A 20 -4.40 5.17 16.35
C ALA A 20 -4.46 4.86 14.90
N GLN A 21 -4.19 5.83 14.11
CA GLN A 21 -4.39 5.52 12.83
C GLN A 21 -3.33 4.92 12.13
N TYR A 22 -2.33 4.81 12.68
CA TYR A 22 -1.33 4.32 11.89
C TYR A 22 -1.44 3.02 11.55
N LYS A 23 -1.79 2.26 11.90
CA LYS A 23 -1.80 1.04 11.58
C LYS A 23 -1.38 0.85 10.30
N PHE A 24 -1.30 -0.04 9.88
CA PHE A 24 -0.84 -0.46 8.71
C PHE A 24 -1.21 0.22 7.72
N GLY A 25 -2.16 0.22 7.68
CA GLY A 25 -2.59 0.79 6.74
C GLY A 25 -1.66 1.77 6.40
N GLY A 26 -1.23 2.17 7.20
CA GLY A 26 -0.42 3.08 7.04
C GLY A 26 0.14 3.54 5.90
N THR A 27 0.20 3.00 5.29
CA THR A 27 0.58 3.39 4.15
C THR A 27 0.43 4.78 4.02
N ASN A 28 -0.01 5.43 4.62
CA ASN A 28 -0.14 6.68 4.47
C ASN A 28 0.83 7.32 3.84
N ALA A 29 1.23 7.09 3.14
CA ALA A 29 2.06 7.69 2.40
C ALA A 29 1.77 9.08 2.36
N VAL A 30 2.02 9.70 3.15
CA VAL A 30 1.93 10.94 3.22
C VAL A 30 2.53 11.76 2.22
N GLY A 31 2.28 12.86 2.04
CA GLY A 31 2.89 13.76 1.10
C GLY A 31 2.56 13.52 -0.30
N LEU A 32 1.69 12.64 -0.57
CA LEU A 32 1.48 12.35 -1.90
C LEU A 32 0.57 13.31 -2.54
N ASP A 33 0.61 13.36 -3.81
CA ASP A 33 -0.27 14.11 -4.61
C ASP A 33 -1.68 13.70 -4.28
N SER A 34 -2.56 14.60 -4.10
CA SER A 34 -3.93 14.29 -3.78
C SER A 34 -4.61 13.49 -4.86
N ASN A 35 -4.10 13.51 -6.07
CA ASN A 35 -4.71 12.75 -7.13
C ASN A 35 -4.11 11.36 -7.23
N ALA A 36 -3.05 11.08 -6.55
CA ALA A 36 -2.45 9.77 -6.60
C ALA A 36 -3.08 8.91 -5.54
N LYS A 37 -3.50 7.72 -5.88
CA LYS A 37 -4.08 6.84 -4.92
C LYS A 37 -3.03 5.92 -4.37
N LEU A 38 -3.15 5.61 -3.09
CA LEU A 38 -2.18 4.73 -2.49
C LEU A 38 -2.47 3.30 -2.88
N ILE A 39 -1.41 2.53 -2.91
CA ILE A 39 -1.52 1.10 -3.11
C ILE A 39 -1.85 0.53 -1.74
N GLU A 40 -2.95 -0.21 -1.65
CA GLU A 40 -3.41 -0.76 -0.40
C GLU A 40 -3.33 -2.27 -0.39
N PHE A 41 -2.79 -2.82 0.66
CA PHE A 41 -2.73 -4.27 0.84
C PHE A 41 -4.09 -4.74 1.33
N LEU A 42 -4.64 -5.74 0.70
CA LEU A 42 -5.91 -6.32 1.12
C LEU A 42 -5.71 -7.66 1.81
N SER A 43 -5.00 -8.57 1.22
CA SER A 43 -4.80 -9.89 1.82
C SER A 43 -3.62 -10.65 1.23
N ALA A 44 -3.08 -11.57 1.99
CA ALA A 44 -2.04 -12.51 1.57
C ALA A 44 -2.00 -13.63 2.60
N GLU A 45 -1.37 -14.75 2.25
CA GLU A 45 -1.25 -15.83 3.22
C GLU A 45 -0.23 -15.46 4.29
N THR A 46 0.85 -14.83 3.91
CA THR A 46 1.84 -14.34 4.87
C THR A 46 2.32 -12.96 4.45
N TYR A 47 2.73 -12.19 5.43
CA TYR A 47 3.33 -10.91 5.13
C TYR A 47 4.45 -10.60 6.12
N ASN A 48 5.40 -9.80 5.70
CA ASN A 48 6.52 -9.42 6.52
C ASN A 48 6.88 -7.96 6.21
N VAL A 49 7.15 -7.20 7.25
CA VAL A 49 7.54 -5.81 7.09
C VAL A 49 9.03 -5.71 7.27
N LYS A 50 9.72 -5.03 6.38
CA LYS A 50 11.16 -4.92 6.44
C LYS A 50 11.58 -3.51 6.10
N LYS A 51 12.58 -3.01 6.81
CA LYS A 51 13.11 -1.70 6.50
C LYS A 51 14.53 -1.87 5.96
N MET A 52 14.80 -1.32 4.79
CA MET A 52 16.09 -1.39 4.17
C MET A 52 16.40 -0.05 3.52
N ASP A 53 17.60 0.48 3.72
CA ASP A 53 18.02 1.73 3.10
C ASP A 53 17.02 2.86 3.33
N SER A 54 16.50 2.95 4.53
CA SER A 54 15.52 3.96 4.93
C SER A 54 14.21 3.83 4.19
N MET A 55 13.94 2.72 3.54
CA MET A 55 12.68 2.49 2.88
C MET A 55 11.95 1.35 3.56
N ASP A 56 10.65 1.44 3.58
CA ASP A 56 9.82 0.44 4.21
C ASP A 56 9.22 -0.48 3.15
N PHE A 57 9.38 -1.77 3.35
CA PHE A 57 8.88 -2.76 2.43
C PHE A 57 7.88 -3.67 3.10
N LEU A 58 6.85 -4.05 2.36
CA LEU A 58 5.91 -5.04 2.80
C LEU A 58 6.04 -6.22 1.83
N ILE A 59 6.48 -7.36 2.32
CA ILE A 59 6.70 -8.54 1.51
C ILE A 59 5.52 -9.46 1.69
N LEU A 60 4.79 -9.72 0.63
CA LEU A 60 3.55 -10.47 0.67
C LEU A 60 3.70 -11.76 -0.12
N VAL A 61 3.28 -12.86 0.44
CA VAL A 61 3.41 -14.15 -0.22
C VAL A 61 2.11 -14.93 -0.09
N GLY A 62 1.70 -15.53 -1.17
CA GLY A 62 0.56 -16.44 -1.25
C GLY A 62 -0.76 -15.72 -1.48
N HIS A 63 -1.35 -15.93 -2.61
CA HIS A 63 -2.65 -15.37 -2.98
C HIS A 63 -2.77 -13.89 -2.59
N VAL A 64 -1.80 -13.14 -3.05
CA VAL A 64 -1.72 -11.72 -2.69
C VAL A 64 -2.78 -10.92 -3.42
N ASN A 65 -3.44 -10.04 -2.71
CA ASN A 65 -4.46 -9.17 -3.27
C ASN A 65 -4.20 -7.74 -2.83
N ILE A 66 -4.06 -6.85 -3.78
CA ILE A 66 -3.74 -5.45 -3.56
C ILE A 66 -4.71 -4.60 -4.34
N LYS A 67 -4.95 -3.39 -3.89
CA LYS A 67 -5.87 -2.49 -4.53
C LYS A 67 -5.28 -1.11 -4.68
N GLN A 68 -5.58 -0.46 -5.78
CA GLN A 68 -5.32 0.96 -5.92
C GLN A 68 -6.53 1.55 -6.64
N GLY A 69 -7.33 2.34 -5.95
CA GLY A 69 -8.56 2.87 -6.51
C GLY A 69 -9.50 1.74 -6.89
N LYS A 70 -9.86 1.64 -8.16
CA LYS A 70 -10.72 0.58 -8.65
C LYS A 70 -9.92 -0.54 -9.28
N THR A 71 -8.60 -0.50 -9.23
CA THR A 71 -7.76 -1.52 -9.81
C THR A 71 -7.39 -2.55 -8.75
N LEU A 72 -7.60 -3.81 -9.05
CA LEU A 72 -7.21 -4.90 -8.19
C LEU A 72 -6.03 -5.62 -8.81
N LEU A 73 -5.07 -6.03 -7.99
CA LEU A 73 -3.90 -6.73 -8.45
C LEU A 73 -3.73 -7.99 -7.64
N TYR A 74 -3.58 -9.10 -8.32
CA TYR A 74 -3.37 -10.38 -7.70
C TYR A 74 -2.04 -10.96 -8.13
N GLY A 75 -1.38 -11.69 -7.28
CA GLY A 75 -0.11 -12.35 -7.62
C GLY A 75 0.27 -13.38 -6.57
N ASP A 76 1.28 -14.18 -6.89
CA ASP A 76 1.77 -15.17 -5.94
C ASP A 76 2.63 -14.52 -4.87
N SER A 77 3.42 -13.54 -5.26
CA SER A 77 4.32 -12.87 -4.34
C SER A 77 4.47 -11.43 -4.76
N ILE A 78 4.36 -10.50 -3.85
CA ILE A 78 4.47 -9.08 -4.16
C ILE A 78 5.31 -8.38 -3.10
N ILE A 79 6.23 -7.54 -3.54
CA ILE A 79 7.02 -6.71 -2.65
C ILE A 79 6.55 -5.28 -2.86
N LEU A 80 5.95 -4.70 -1.85
CA LEU A 80 5.44 -3.35 -1.91
C LEU A 80 6.39 -2.42 -1.19
N ASN A 81 6.87 -1.39 -1.87
CA ASN A 81 7.69 -0.36 -1.25
C ASN A 81 6.73 0.74 -0.84
N THR A 82 6.41 0.83 0.44
CA THR A 82 5.43 1.79 0.91
C THR A 82 5.99 3.20 0.97
N THR A 83 7.31 3.35 1.00
CA THR A 83 7.94 4.66 0.99
C THR A 83 7.81 5.32 -0.38
N LEU A 84 8.00 4.54 -1.44
CA LEU A 84 7.94 5.07 -2.78
C LEU A 84 6.61 4.81 -3.49
N ASN A 85 5.71 4.07 -2.87
CA ASN A 85 4.43 3.69 -3.47
C ASN A 85 4.64 2.90 -4.77
N THR A 86 5.56 1.95 -4.76
CA THR A 86 5.85 1.11 -5.91
C THR A 86 5.77 -0.35 -5.49
N LEU A 87 5.64 -1.23 -6.46
CA LEU A 87 5.65 -2.64 -6.15
C LEU A 87 6.24 -3.48 -7.25
N GLU A 88 6.63 -4.69 -6.89
CA GLU A 88 7.13 -5.67 -7.82
C GLU A 88 6.37 -6.95 -7.53
N GLY A 89 5.82 -7.58 -8.53
CA GLY A 89 5.04 -8.80 -8.38
C GLY A 89 5.63 -9.95 -9.16
N PHE A 90 5.53 -11.15 -8.62
CA PHE A 90 6.12 -12.33 -9.20
C PHE A 90 5.12 -13.48 -9.20
N GLY A 91 4.86 -14.05 -10.32
CA GLY A 91 4.04 -15.25 -10.47
C GLY A 91 2.54 -14.98 -10.56
N ASN A 92 1.93 -15.46 -11.59
CA ASN A 92 0.48 -15.42 -11.79
C ASN A 92 -0.12 -14.04 -11.52
N ILE A 93 0.47 -13.04 -12.12
CA ILE A 93 -0.01 -11.67 -11.96
C ILE A 93 -1.30 -11.49 -12.76
N HIS A 94 -2.30 -10.94 -12.10
CA HIS A 94 -3.57 -10.61 -12.74
C HIS A 94 -3.98 -9.20 -12.29
N ILE A 95 -4.13 -8.31 -13.24
CA ILE A 95 -4.58 -6.95 -12.97
C ILE A 95 -6.00 -6.84 -13.50
N ASN A 96 -6.91 -6.40 -12.63
CA ASN A 96 -8.29 -6.20 -12.99
C ASN A 96 -8.59 -4.71 -12.80
N ASP A 97 -8.69 -3.98 -13.90
CA ASP A 97 -8.88 -2.55 -13.83
C ASP A 97 -10.35 -2.23 -13.95
N ALA A 98 -10.94 -1.82 -12.86
CA ALA A 98 -12.35 -1.43 -12.78
C ALA A 98 -13.30 -2.50 -13.35
N ASP A 99 -12.91 -3.75 -13.21
CA ASP A 99 -13.70 -4.88 -13.67
C ASP A 99 -13.95 -4.89 -15.18
N SER A 100 -13.24 -4.10 -15.92
CA SER A 100 -13.43 -4.06 -17.37
C SER A 100 -12.21 -4.50 -18.14
N VAL A 101 -11.02 -4.31 -17.65
CA VAL A 101 -9.81 -4.71 -18.34
C VAL A 101 -9.04 -5.69 -17.48
N HIS A 102 -8.72 -6.85 -18.06
CA HIS A 102 -7.97 -7.86 -17.36
C HIS A 102 -6.64 -8.10 -18.04
N THR A 103 -5.57 -8.05 -17.30
CA THR A 103 -4.23 -8.27 -17.83
C THR A 103 -3.54 -9.36 -17.03
N TYR A 104 -2.83 -10.25 -17.70
CA TYR A 104 -2.14 -11.35 -17.05
C TYR A 104 -0.67 -11.35 -17.41
N SER A 105 0.21 -11.63 -16.46
CA SER A 105 1.64 -11.71 -16.71
C SER A 105 2.32 -12.55 -15.66
N ASP A 106 3.62 -12.78 -15.81
CA ASP A 106 4.39 -13.53 -14.83
C ASP A 106 5.23 -12.62 -13.96
N TYR A 107 5.42 -11.41 -14.37
CA TYR A 107 6.18 -10.41 -13.62
C TYR A 107 5.57 -9.04 -13.82
N LEU A 108 5.59 -8.25 -12.77
CA LEU A 108 5.07 -6.89 -12.83
C LEU A 108 5.96 -5.95 -12.03
N LYS A 109 6.26 -4.79 -12.60
CA LYS A 109 6.85 -3.70 -11.84
C LYS A 109 5.90 -2.52 -12.00
N TYR A 110 5.42 -1.96 -10.92
CA TYR A 110 4.38 -0.95 -10.97
C TYR A 110 4.72 0.26 -10.11
N ASN A 111 4.46 1.45 -10.64
CA ASN A 111 4.64 2.68 -9.90
C ASN A 111 3.27 3.27 -9.64
N GLY A 112 2.84 3.29 -8.39
CA GLY A 112 1.51 3.78 -8.02
C GLY A 112 1.34 5.28 -8.18
N ASN A 113 2.42 6.04 -8.19
CA ASN A 113 2.31 7.48 -8.35
C ASN A 113 2.10 7.85 -9.81
N THR A 114 2.76 7.19 -10.73
CA THR A 114 2.61 7.47 -12.16
C THR A 114 1.64 6.56 -12.82
N LYS A 115 1.23 5.48 -12.13
CA LYS A 115 0.33 4.47 -12.65
C LYS A 115 0.90 3.76 -13.87
N LYS A 116 2.21 3.64 -13.95
CA LYS A 116 2.86 2.95 -15.04
C LYS A 116 3.28 1.55 -14.62
N ALA A 117 3.09 0.61 -15.50
CA ALA A 117 3.40 -0.79 -15.25
C ALA A 117 4.29 -1.37 -16.32
N ILE A 118 5.22 -2.22 -15.91
CA ILE A 118 6.04 -3.00 -16.82
C ILE A 118 5.67 -4.44 -16.54
N LEU A 119 5.25 -5.14 -17.59
CA LEU A 119 4.81 -6.50 -17.47
C LEU A 119 5.67 -7.41 -18.33
N ARG A 120 5.94 -8.63 -17.85
CA ARG A 120 6.67 -9.60 -18.62
C ARG A 120 6.02 -10.95 -18.51
N LYS A 121 5.92 -11.65 -19.60
CA LYS A 121 5.45 -13.01 -19.62
C LYS A 121 6.62 -13.92 -19.75
N LYS A 122 6.52 -15.12 -19.15
CA LYS A 122 7.55 -16.08 -19.27
C LYS A 122 7.46 -16.63 -20.66
N VAL A 123 8.57 -16.78 -21.30
CA VAL A 123 8.62 -17.30 -22.66
C VAL A 123 8.93 -18.77 -22.65
#